data_4d00f9a71e1c7d844614efe71ac55bdf
#
_entry.id   4d00f9a71e1c7d844614efe71ac55bdf
#
_cell.length_a   1.000
_cell.length_b   1.000
_cell.length_c   1.000
_cell.angle_alpha   90.00
_cell.angle_beta   90.00
_cell.angle_gamma   90.00
#
_symmetry.space_group_name_H-M   'P 1'
#
loop_
_entity.id
_entity.type
_entity.pdbx_description
1 polymer ?
#
loop_
_entity_poly.entity_id
_entity_poly.type
_entity_poly.pdbx_seq_one_letter_code
_entity_poly.pdbx_strand_id
1 'polypeptide(L)'
;NTYSLDCSIEQVKENIKAAYKIAKEAVEQSGKEIFIAGNIGPVPAVFQPDFEAVEEEYYQIAKTFIDEGADILCFETFTQSEHIMPAIKRIKEECNPFIIVQFCVNQYGYSEAGESAERLVSETAFSKCVDAVGLNCGVGPAHMQQILSKINLNNNCFATAMPNAGYPLLVRNRVKYADNPI
;
A
#
# COMPACT_ATOMS: atom_id res chain seq x y z
N ASN A 1 4.48 10.94 2.20
CA ASN A 1 5.87 11.02 2.65
C ASN A 1 6.49 12.39 2.35
N THR A 2 7.60 12.73 3.01
CA THR A 2 8.26 14.04 2.90
C THR A 2 8.79 14.30 1.51
N TYR A 3 9.34 13.28 0.85
CA TYR A 3 9.92 13.36 -0.50
C TYR A 3 8.86 13.73 -1.55
N SER A 4 7.70 13.12 -1.51
CA SER A 4 6.63 13.39 -2.49
C SER A 4 5.93 14.73 -2.28
N LEU A 5 5.93 15.23 -1.04
CA LEU A 5 5.25 16.48 -0.67
C LEU A 5 6.21 17.68 -0.59
N ASP A 6 7.52 17.45 -0.67
CA ASP A 6 8.57 18.48 -0.50
C ASP A 6 8.35 19.30 0.78
N CYS A 7 8.16 18.60 1.91
CA CYS A 7 7.85 19.22 3.20
C CYS A 7 8.48 18.45 4.38
N SER A 8 8.43 19.03 5.58
CA SER A 8 8.93 18.37 6.78
C SER A 8 8.03 17.22 7.24
N ILE A 9 8.58 16.31 8.06
CA ILE A 9 7.82 15.20 8.65
C ILE A 9 6.71 15.73 9.59
N GLU A 10 6.90 16.85 10.25
CA GLU A 10 5.88 17.49 11.08
C GLU A 10 4.69 17.93 10.23
N GLN A 11 4.94 18.46 9.04
CA GLN A 11 3.92 18.87 8.10
C GLN A 11 3.15 17.65 7.52
N VAL A 12 3.87 16.54 7.26
CA VAL A 12 3.23 15.26 6.89
C VAL A 12 2.30 14.78 7.99
N LYS A 13 2.76 14.80 9.26
CA LYS A 13 1.94 14.39 10.41
C LYS A 13 0.69 15.26 10.57
N GLU A 14 0.80 16.57 10.44
CA GLU A 14 -0.36 17.48 10.52
C GLU A 14 -1.35 17.21 9.38
N ASN A 15 -0.87 16.94 8.16
CA ASN A 15 -1.73 16.56 7.04
C ASN A 15 -2.46 15.23 7.31
N ILE A 16 -1.78 14.23 7.88
CA ILE A 16 -2.37 12.95 8.25
C ILE A 16 -3.50 13.15 9.27
N LYS A 17 -3.25 13.92 10.34
CA LYS A 17 -4.25 14.21 11.37
C LYS A 17 -5.49 14.88 10.77
N ALA A 18 -5.27 15.89 9.93
CA ALA A 18 -6.37 16.60 9.27
C ALA A 18 -7.19 15.68 8.33
N ALA A 19 -6.50 14.88 7.51
CA ALA A 19 -7.15 13.95 6.59
C ALA A 19 -7.91 12.83 7.34
N TYR A 20 -7.31 12.27 8.38
CA TYR A 20 -7.94 11.22 9.18
C TYR A 20 -9.18 11.74 9.94
N LYS A 21 -9.12 12.96 10.47
CA LYS A 21 -10.28 13.63 11.08
C LYS A 21 -11.43 13.80 10.08
N ILE A 22 -11.14 14.28 8.86
CA ILE A 22 -12.15 14.42 7.79
C ILE A 22 -12.78 13.07 7.44
N ALA A 23 -11.98 12.02 7.35
CA ALA A 23 -12.49 10.68 7.10
C ALA A 23 -13.41 10.18 8.21
N LYS A 24 -13.05 10.40 9.48
CA LYS A 24 -13.89 10.06 10.64
C LYS A 24 -15.23 10.81 10.62
N GLU A 25 -15.20 12.11 10.38
CA GLU A 25 -16.42 12.92 10.27
C GLU A 25 -17.33 12.42 9.13
N ALA A 26 -16.77 12.04 7.99
CA ALA A 26 -17.53 11.48 6.86
C ALA A 26 -18.17 10.12 7.21
N VAL A 27 -17.45 9.25 7.91
CA VAL A 27 -17.98 7.96 8.40
C VAL A 27 -19.13 8.20 9.39
N GLU A 28 -18.96 9.08 10.37
CA GLU A 28 -20.00 9.42 11.33
C GLU A 28 -21.27 9.95 10.65
N GLN A 29 -21.11 10.88 9.69
CA GLN A 29 -22.22 11.44 8.92
C GLN A 29 -22.93 10.42 8.03
N SER A 30 -22.22 9.37 7.60
CA SER A 30 -22.80 8.32 6.76
C SER A 30 -23.81 7.43 7.49
N GLY A 31 -23.71 7.35 8.82
CA GLY A 31 -24.47 6.44 9.66
C GLY A 31 -24.22 4.94 9.36
N LYS A 32 -23.15 4.61 8.66
CA LYS A 32 -22.76 3.25 8.27
C LYS A 32 -21.52 2.80 9.03
N GLU A 33 -21.40 1.51 9.21
CA GLU A 33 -20.14 0.90 9.68
C GLU A 33 -19.14 0.86 8.53
N ILE A 34 -18.11 1.72 8.61
CA ILE A 34 -17.06 1.87 7.58
C ILE A 34 -15.71 1.89 8.27
N PHE A 35 -14.79 1.05 7.82
CA PHE A 35 -13.40 1.04 8.28
C PHE A 35 -12.59 2.13 7.57
N ILE A 36 -11.70 2.79 8.33
CA ILE A 36 -10.76 3.77 7.80
C ILE A 36 -9.36 3.16 7.87
N ALA A 37 -8.68 3.08 6.74
CA ALA A 37 -7.30 2.64 6.69
C ALA A 37 -6.36 3.84 6.50
N GLY A 38 -5.27 3.88 7.29
CA GLY A 38 -4.16 4.79 7.06
C GLY A 38 -3.36 4.34 5.83
N ASN A 39 -3.43 5.09 4.73
CA ASN A 39 -2.76 4.73 3.48
C ASN A 39 -1.36 5.33 3.40
N ILE A 40 -0.36 4.49 3.12
CA ILE A 40 1.06 4.82 3.08
C ILE A 40 1.62 4.41 1.73
N GLY A 41 2.02 5.40 0.93
CA GLY A 41 2.64 5.19 -0.37
C GLY A 41 4.18 5.19 -0.32
N PRO A 42 4.85 4.68 -1.37
CA PRO A 42 6.31 4.60 -1.43
C PRO A 42 6.96 5.99 -1.55
N VAL A 43 8.20 6.07 -1.06
CA VAL A 43 9.13 7.13 -1.46
C VAL A 43 9.60 6.80 -2.88
N PRO A 44 9.44 7.72 -3.85
CA PRO A 44 9.83 7.44 -5.22
C PRO A 44 11.34 7.16 -5.35
N ALA A 45 11.71 6.12 -6.10
CA ALA A 45 13.10 5.70 -6.29
C ALA A 45 14.03 6.78 -6.87
N VAL A 46 13.45 7.76 -7.60
CA VAL A 46 14.20 8.90 -8.15
C VAL A 46 14.96 9.72 -7.08
N PHE A 47 14.50 9.71 -5.84
CA PHE A 47 15.14 10.44 -4.73
C PHE A 47 16.33 9.71 -4.13
N GLN A 48 16.56 8.43 -4.45
CA GLN A 48 17.63 7.60 -3.90
C GLN A 48 17.83 7.81 -2.38
N PRO A 49 16.77 7.65 -1.58
CA PRO A 49 16.80 8.00 -0.18
C PRO A 49 17.71 7.04 0.62
N ASP A 50 18.23 7.53 1.74
CA ASP A 50 18.88 6.69 2.73
C ASP A 50 17.88 5.71 3.37
N PHE A 51 18.26 4.44 3.46
CA PHE A 51 17.38 3.37 3.94
C PHE A 51 16.91 3.58 5.38
N GLU A 52 17.81 3.97 6.28
CA GLU A 52 17.48 4.18 7.69
C GLU A 52 16.52 5.36 7.87
N ALA A 53 16.72 6.42 7.10
CA ALA A 53 15.86 7.59 7.12
C ALA A 53 14.44 7.27 6.60
N VAL A 54 14.35 6.44 5.56
CA VAL A 54 13.05 6.01 4.98
C VAL A 54 12.30 5.07 5.93
N GLU A 55 13.01 4.14 6.58
CA GLU A 55 12.43 3.27 7.59
C GLU A 55 11.80 4.08 8.74
N GLU A 56 12.57 5.02 9.30
CA GLU A 56 12.08 5.88 10.38
C GLU A 56 10.91 6.75 9.92
N GLU A 57 10.93 7.26 8.69
CA GLU A 57 9.81 8.02 8.15
C GLU A 57 8.53 7.18 8.02
N TYR A 58 8.62 5.96 7.46
CA TYR A 58 7.47 5.06 7.38
C TYR A 58 6.92 4.71 8.77
N TYR A 59 7.81 4.46 9.73
CA TYR A 59 7.40 4.24 11.11
C TYR A 59 6.66 5.45 11.68
N GLN A 60 7.17 6.66 11.53
CA GLN A 60 6.55 7.88 12.03
C GLN A 60 5.19 8.16 11.39
N ILE A 61 5.06 7.93 10.07
CA ILE A 61 3.79 8.06 9.34
C ILE A 61 2.79 7.04 9.88
N ALA A 62 3.16 5.77 9.96
CA ALA A 62 2.31 4.70 10.48
C ALA A 62 1.87 4.97 11.91
N LYS A 63 2.81 5.36 12.77
CA LYS A 63 2.55 5.71 14.18
C LYS A 63 1.57 6.88 14.31
N THR A 64 1.67 7.88 13.42
CA THR A 64 0.75 9.03 13.42
C THR A 64 -0.68 8.58 13.11
N PHE A 65 -0.89 7.69 12.14
CA PHE A 65 -2.23 7.13 11.89
C PHE A 65 -2.78 6.37 13.10
N ILE A 66 -1.94 5.55 13.75
CA ILE A 66 -2.33 4.79 14.95
C ILE A 66 -2.71 5.74 16.10
N ASP A 67 -1.93 6.80 16.33
CA ASP A 67 -2.19 7.77 17.40
C ASP A 67 -3.50 8.56 17.16
N GLU A 68 -3.93 8.72 15.92
CA GLU A 68 -5.23 9.28 15.57
C GLU A 68 -6.38 8.25 15.64
N GLY A 69 -6.08 6.99 15.96
CA GLY A 69 -7.05 5.92 16.16
C GLY A 69 -7.29 5.03 14.96
N ALA A 70 -6.32 4.92 14.02
CA ALA A 70 -6.43 3.96 12.92
C ALA A 70 -6.09 2.55 13.41
N ASP A 71 -7.01 1.61 13.20
CA ASP A 71 -6.81 0.18 13.45
C ASP A 71 -6.26 -0.55 12.23
N ILE A 72 -6.27 0.07 11.06
CA ILE A 72 -5.86 -0.51 9.78
C ILE A 72 -4.83 0.39 9.12
N LEU A 73 -3.72 -0.21 8.66
CA LEU A 73 -2.71 0.43 7.82
C LEU A 73 -2.64 -0.27 6.47
N CYS A 74 -2.53 0.50 5.39
CA CYS A 74 -2.37 0.00 4.03
C CYS A 74 -1.10 0.57 3.41
N PHE A 75 -0.08 -0.25 3.25
CA PHE A 75 1.13 0.06 2.49
C PHE A 75 0.88 -0.29 1.02
N GLU A 76 0.65 0.72 0.18
CA GLU A 76 0.11 0.57 -1.18
C GLU A 76 1.10 0.99 -2.25
N THR A 77 1.14 0.22 -3.36
CA THR A 77 1.90 0.53 -4.59
C THR A 77 3.42 0.42 -4.42
N PHE A 78 3.88 -0.44 -3.52
CA PHE A 78 5.30 -0.69 -3.35
C PHE A 78 5.87 -1.59 -4.45
N THR A 79 7.17 -1.41 -4.74
CA THR A 79 7.91 -2.20 -5.73
C THR A 79 8.95 -3.10 -5.10
N GLN A 80 9.21 -2.93 -3.80
CA GLN A 80 10.14 -3.68 -2.97
C GLN A 80 9.59 -3.79 -1.54
N SER A 81 9.92 -4.87 -0.84
CA SER A 81 9.51 -5.06 0.56
C SER A 81 10.55 -4.56 1.56
N GLU A 82 11.83 -4.54 1.17
CA GLU A 82 12.96 -4.29 2.07
C GLU A 82 12.85 -2.95 2.82
N HIS A 83 12.35 -1.90 2.17
CA HIS A 83 12.25 -0.56 2.75
C HIS A 83 11.13 -0.40 3.77
N ILE A 84 10.11 -1.26 3.73
CA ILE A 84 8.93 -1.13 4.59
C ILE A 84 8.87 -2.17 5.71
N MET A 85 9.47 -3.35 5.49
CA MET A 85 9.35 -4.44 6.45
C MET A 85 9.88 -4.13 7.85
N PRO A 86 11.01 -3.41 8.04
CA PRO A 86 11.47 -3.04 9.38
C PRO A 86 10.46 -2.14 10.11
N ALA A 87 9.94 -1.10 9.44
CA ALA A 87 8.92 -0.23 10.01
C ALA A 87 7.62 -0.98 10.33
N ILE A 88 7.18 -1.86 9.43
CA ILE A 88 6.01 -2.72 9.62
C ILE A 88 6.17 -3.61 10.85
N LYS A 89 7.33 -4.28 10.97
CA LYS A 89 7.62 -5.14 12.12
C LYS A 89 7.55 -4.38 13.43
N ARG A 90 8.19 -3.22 13.48
CA ARG A 90 8.20 -2.35 14.66
C ARG A 90 6.78 -1.92 15.06
N ILE A 91 5.98 -1.44 14.11
CA ILE A 91 4.58 -1.05 14.35
C ILE A 91 3.72 -2.24 14.78
N LYS A 92 3.92 -3.40 14.17
CA LYS A 92 3.17 -4.62 14.53
C LYS A 92 3.47 -5.06 15.97
N GLU A 93 4.74 -5.02 16.38
CA GLU A 93 5.17 -5.36 17.73
C GLU A 93 4.66 -4.36 18.78
N GLU A 94 4.66 -3.06 18.49
CA GLU A 94 4.29 -2.03 19.43
C GLU A 94 2.76 -1.83 19.58
N CYS A 95 2.02 -1.89 18.47
CA CYS A 95 0.62 -1.44 18.41
C CYS A 95 -0.34 -2.50 17.86
N ASN A 96 0.17 -3.51 17.14
CA ASN A 96 -0.58 -4.61 16.54
C ASN A 96 -1.81 -4.21 15.70
N PRO A 97 -1.72 -3.21 14.78
CA PRO A 97 -2.80 -2.89 13.86
C PRO A 97 -3.02 -4.02 12.83
N PHE A 98 -4.14 -3.97 12.10
CA PHE A 98 -4.32 -4.79 10.90
C PHE A 98 -3.51 -4.18 9.75
N ILE A 99 -2.54 -4.91 9.22
CA ILE A 99 -1.61 -4.41 8.19
C ILE A 99 -1.87 -5.07 6.85
N ILE A 100 -2.10 -4.23 5.84
CA ILE A 100 -2.24 -4.60 4.43
C ILE A 100 -1.00 -4.12 3.69
N VAL A 101 -0.38 -5.01 2.89
CA VAL A 101 0.74 -4.65 1.99
C VAL A 101 0.36 -4.99 0.56
N GLN A 102 0.52 -4.02 -0.34
CA GLN A 102 0.19 -4.19 -1.74
C GLN A 102 1.36 -3.75 -2.63
N PHE A 103 1.71 -4.64 -3.56
CA PHE A 103 2.78 -4.40 -4.52
C PHE A 103 2.22 -4.07 -5.90
N CYS A 104 2.95 -3.22 -6.62
CA CYS A 104 2.66 -2.89 -8.01
C CYS A 104 3.59 -3.66 -8.94
N VAL A 105 3.02 -4.41 -9.88
CA VAL A 105 3.76 -5.20 -10.86
C VAL A 105 3.22 -4.97 -12.28
N ASN A 106 4.05 -5.22 -13.27
CA ASN A 106 3.67 -5.18 -14.67
C ASN A 106 2.93 -6.46 -15.11
N GLN A 107 2.50 -6.51 -16.36
CA GLN A 107 1.77 -7.65 -16.96
C GLN A 107 2.53 -8.98 -16.92
N TYR A 108 3.84 -8.95 -16.74
CA TYR A 108 4.69 -10.14 -16.64
C TYR A 108 4.88 -10.60 -15.18
N GLY A 109 4.31 -9.86 -14.21
CA GLY A 109 4.42 -10.16 -12.79
C GLY A 109 5.71 -9.68 -12.13
N TYR A 110 6.36 -8.65 -12.69
CA TYR A 110 7.56 -8.05 -12.12
C TYR A 110 7.32 -6.60 -11.71
N SER A 111 7.84 -6.21 -10.56
CA SER A 111 7.84 -4.82 -10.12
C SER A 111 8.83 -3.97 -10.92
N GLU A 112 8.78 -2.66 -10.78
CA GLU A 112 9.75 -1.73 -11.38
C GLU A 112 11.18 -1.99 -10.87
N ALA A 113 11.33 -2.50 -9.66
CA ALA A 113 12.63 -2.90 -9.09
C ALA A 113 13.12 -4.27 -9.60
N GLY A 114 12.36 -4.97 -10.44
CA GLY A 114 12.72 -6.28 -11.00
C GLY A 114 12.37 -7.48 -10.11
N GLU A 115 11.66 -7.25 -9.01
CA GLU A 115 11.20 -8.31 -8.12
C GLU A 115 9.95 -9.02 -8.69
N SER A 116 9.89 -10.34 -8.55
CA SER A 116 8.68 -11.08 -8.98
C SER A 116 7.55 -10.93 -7.95
N ALA A 117 6.31 -10.90 -8.44
CA ALA A 117 5.11 -10.89 -7.58
C ALA A 117 5.10 -12.07 -6.61
N GLU A 118 5.52 -13.27 -7.06
CA GLU A 118 5.59 -14.46 -6.23
C GLU A 118 6.52 -14.25 -5.03
N ARG A 119 7.72 -13.72 -5.26
CA ARG A 119 8.68 -13.44 -4.20
C ARG A 119 8.16 -12.39 -3.24
N LEU A 120 7.75 -11.22 -3.76
CA LEU A 120 7.24 -10.11 -2.95
C LEU A 120 6.09 -10.54 -2.04
N VAL A 121 5.09 -11.19 -2.61
CA VAL A 121 3.87 -11.60 -1.88
C VAL A 121 4.17 -12.73 -0.90
N SER A 122 4.93 -13.77 -1.32
CA SER A 122 5.21 -14.92 -0.46
C SER A 122 6.12 -14.55 0.71
N GLU A 123 7.24 -13.85 0.49
CA GLU A 123 8.14 -13.43 1.56
C GLU A 123 7.44 -12.52 2.58
N THR A 124 6.60 -11.60 2.09
CA THR A 124 5.81 -10.73 2.96
C THR A 124 4.78 -11.51 3.78
N ALA A 125 4.06 -12.45 3.18
CA ALA A 125 3.12 -13.33 3.89
C ALA A 125 3.83 -14.20 4.95
N PHE A 126 5.03 -14.69 4.66
CA PHE A 126 5.82 -15.50 5.60
C PHE A 126 6.40 -14.71 6.77
N SER A 127 6.49 -13.39 6.67
CA SER A 127 7.03 -12.52 7.73
C SER A 127 6.23 -12.56 9.04
N LYS A 128 4.95 -12.96 8.98
CA LYS A 128 3.98 -12.95 10.10
C LYS A 128 3.71 -11.57 10.72
N CYS A 129 4.20 -10.51 10.09
CA CYS A 129 3.99 -9.13 10.53
C CYS A 129 2.86 -8.45 9.75
N VAL A 130 2.29 -9.14 8.75
CA VAL A 130 1.31 -8.62 7.80
C VAL A 130 0.06 -9.51 7.85
N ASP A 131 -1.11 -8.91 7.89
CA ASP A 131 -2.40 -9.63 7.97
C ASP A 131 -2.97 -9.90 6.58
N ALA A 132 -2.70 -9.01 5.62
CA ALA A 132 -3.13 -9.15 4.24
C ALA A 132 -2.05 -8.67 3.26
N VAL A 133 -1.83 -9.41 2.18
CA VAL A 133 -0.85 -9.07 1.15
C VAL A 133 -1.38 -9.34 -0.25
N GLY A 134 -0.95 -8.57 -1.22
CA GLY A 134 -1.34 -8.79 -2.61
C GLY A 134 -0.82 -7.73 -3.58
N LEU A 135 -1.64 -7.45 -4.57
CA LEU A 135 -1.25 -6.56 -5.67
C LEU A 135 -2.28 -5.44 -5.84
N ASN A 136 -1.77 -4.26 -6.19
CA ASN A 136 -2.61 -3.14 -6.62
C ASN A 136 -2.03 -2.45 -7.85
N CYS A 137 -2.86 -1.73 -8.59
CA CYS A 137 -2.45 -1.00 -9.79
C CYS A 137 -1.72 -1.88 -10.84
N GLY A 138 -0.91 -1.26 -11.68
CA GLY A 138 -0.02 -1.92 -12.66
C GLY A 138 -0.72 -2.70 -13.77
N VAL A 139 -1.71 -3.51 -13.44
CA VAL A 139 -2.41 -4.41 -14.36
C VAL A 139 -3.93 -4.39 -14.18
N GLY A 140 -4.66 -4.81 -15.21
CA GLY A 140 -6.11 -5.01 -15.15
C GLY A 140 -6.52 -6.33 -14.47
N PRO A 141 -7.84 -6.57 -14.24
CA PRO A 141 -8.33 -7.68 -13.43
C PRO A 141 -7.87 -9.06 -13.91
N ALA A 142 -7.94 -9.32 -15.21
CA ALA A 142 -7.59 -10.63 -15.78
C ALA A 142 -6.10 -10.97 -15.57
N HIS A 143 -5.20 -10.02 -15.78
CA HIS A 143 -3.77 -10.23 -15.55
C HIS A 143 -3.46 -10.38 -14.06
N MET A 144 -4.07 -9.56 -13.20
CA MET A 144 -3.89 -9.68 -11.75
C MET A 144 -4.35 -11.05 -11.24
N GLN A 145 -5.49 -11.53 -11.70
CA GLN A 145 -5.96 -12.88 -11.38
C GLN A 145 -4.96 -13.96 -11.82
N GLN A 146 -4.44 -13.87 -13.06
CA GLN A 146 -3.46 -14.84 -13.59
C GLN A 146 -2.17 -14.85 -12.78
N ILE A 147 -1.70 -13.68 -12.31
CA ILE A 147 -0.50 -13.58 -11.49
C ILE A 147 -0.76 -14.18 -10.10
N LEU A 148 -1.82 -13.71 -9.42
CA LEU A 148 -2.14 -14.15 -8.05
C LEU A 148 -2.50 -15.63 -7.96
N SER A 149 -3.12 -16.22 -8.99
CA SER A 149 -3.48 -17.64 -9.01
C SER A 149 -2.29 -18.60 -8.98
N LYS A 150 -1.09 -18.11 -9.27
CA LYS A 150 0.16 -18.87 -9.22
C LYS A 150 0.89 -18.77 -7.89
N ILE A 151 0.46 -17.84 -7.03
CA ILE A 151 1.11 -17.56 -5.75
C ILE A 151 0.41 -18.37 -4.66
N ASN A 152 1.17 -19.19 -3.95
CA ASN A 152 0.65 -19.92 -2.81
C ASN A 152 0.79 -19.05 -1.55
N LEU A 153 -0.34 -18.52 -1.10
CA LEU A 153 -0.41 -17.82 0.17
C LEU A 153 -0.55 -18.82 1.31
N ASN A 154 0.24 -18.62 2.32
CA ASN A 154 0.13 -19.32 3.58
C ASN A 154 -1.27 -19.02 4.22
N ASN A 155 -1.92 -20.03 4.80
CA ASN A 155 -3.27 -19.93 5.38
C ASN A 155 -3.43 -18.87 6.51
N ASN A 156 -2.35 -18.19 6.89
CA ASN A 156 -2.33 -17.20 7.96
C ASN A 156 -2.33 -15.75 7.47
N CYS A 157 -2.43 -15.51 6.17
CA CYS A 157 -2.44 -14.18 5.59
C CYS A 157 -3.56 -14.08 4.53
N PHE A 158 -4.33 -13.01 4.56
CA PHE A 158 -5.36 -12.76 3.56
C PHE A 158 -4.75 -12.30 2.23
N ALA A 159 -5.41 -12.64 1.11
CA ALA A 159 -5.05 -12.14 -0.20
C ALA A 159 -5.81 -10.84 -0.51
N THR A 160 -5.11 -9.87 -1.12
CA THR A 160 -5.73 -8.65 -1.64
C THR A 160 -5.49 -8.51 -3.15
N ALA A 161 -6.48 -7.96 -3.86
CA ALA A 161 -6.38 -7.68 -5.30
C ALA A 161 -7.13 -6.38 -5.62
N MET A 162 -6.41 -5.35 -6.00
CA MET A 162 -6.95 -4.04 -6.36
C MET A 162 -6.46 -3.61 -7.74
N PRO A 163 -6.97 -4.23 -8.82
CA PRO A 163 -6.52 -3.96 -10.19
C PRO A 163 -6.97 -2.59 -10.68
N ASN A 164 -6.26 -2.08 -11.68
CA ASN A 164 -6.76 -0.98 -12.48
C ASN A 164 -8.00 -1.42 -13.28
N ALA A 165 -8.82 -0.45 -13.72
CA ALA A 165 -9.94 -0.67 -14.64
C ALA A 165 -9.49 -1.03 -16.07
N GLY A 166 -8.37 -1.71 -16.22
CA GLY A 166 -7.66 -2.04 -17.45
C GLY A 166 -6.44 -1.18 -17.71
N TYR A 167 -5.87 -1.32 -18.91
CA TYR A 167 -4.72 -0.51 -19.32
C TYR A 167 -5.17 0.87 -19.83
N PRO A 168 -4.44 1.94 -19.44
CA PRO A 168 -4.74 3.27 -19.96
C PRO A 168 -4.43 3.34 -21.46
N LEU A 169 -5.41 3.69 -22.28
CA LEU A 169 -5.27 3.96 -23.69
C LEU A 169 -5.34 5.47 -23.94
N LEU A 170 -4.40 6.00 -24.70
CA LEU A 170 -4.46 7.40 -25.13
C LEU A 170 -5.32 7.50 -26.41
N VAL A 171 -6.54 7.97 -26.27
CA VAL A 171 -7.48 8.18 -27.38
C VAL A 171 -7.78 9.69 -27.50
N ARG A 172 -7.36 10.32 -28.61
CA ARG A 172 -7.55 11.76 -28.88
C ARG A 172 -7.10 12.64 -27.71
N ASN A 173 -5.88 12.44 -27.21
CA ASN A 173 -5.28 13.12 -26.06
C ASN A 173 -6.07 12.99 -24.73
N ARG A 174 -6.90 11.96 -24.60
CA ARG A 174 -7.59 11.64 -23.35
C ARG A 174 -7.25 10.20 -22.94
N VAL A 175 -6.96 10.02 -21.66
CA VAL A 175 -6.79 8.67 -21.12
C VAL A 175 -8.16 8.00 -21.03
N LYS A 176 -8.28 6.80 -21.59
CA LYS A 176 -9.44 5.92 -21.43
C LYS A 176 -8.96 4.56 -20.94
N TYR A 177 -9.72 3.94 -20.07
CA TYR A 177 -9.53 2.56 -19.65
C TYR A 177 -10.45 1.67 -20.47
N ALA A 178 -9.90 0.59 -21.03
CA ALA A 178 -10.62 -0.24 -22.00
C ALA A 178 -11.45 -1.37 -21.35
N ASP A 179 -11.13 -1.76 -20.13
CA ASP A 179 -11.81 -2.84 -19.48
C ASP A 179 -13.14 -2.36 -18.86
N ASN A 180 -14.20 -3.11 -19.12
CA ASN A 180 -15.50 -2.89 -18.49
C ASN A 180 -15.48 -3.60 -17.13
N PRO A 181 -15.85 -2.96 -16.03
CA PRO A 181 -15.83 -3.56 -14.69
C PRO A 181 -17.00 -4.54 -14.43
N ILE A 182 -17.61 -5.10 -15.48
CA ILE A 182 -18.68 -6.12 -15.35
C ILE A 182 -18.07 -7.50 -15.50
#